data_4c6582b767505e4eb10a922f41c8fd6c
#
_entry.id   4c6582b767505e4eb10a922f41c8fd6c
#
_cell.length_a   1.000
_cell.length_b   1.000
_cell.length_c   1.000
_cell.angle_alpha   90.00
_cell.angle_beta   90.00
_cell.angle_gamma   90.00
#
_symmetry.space_group_name_H-M   'P 1'
#
loop_
_entity.id
_entity.type
_entity.pdbx_description
1 polymer ?
#
loop_
_entity_poly.entity_id
_entity_poly.type
_entity_poly.pdbx_seq_one_letter_code
_entity_poly.pdbx_strand_id
1 'polypeptide(L)'
;NRDWDLFLLSAGCAIGIGNVWRFPYIVGNYGGGIFVLFYLFFLALIGIPVLTIEFSIGRASQKSTAKAYQELEPRGTKWHLHSNFAIAGNYILLMFYTTVVRWMLYYFYKFAVGGFVGLDTANVKNTFNNLLASPATMTFWMLVVVVLGFGVCSLGLQKGVEKITKVMMTALLGLIIILA
;
A
#
# COMPACT_ATOMS: atom_id res chain seq x y z
N ASN A 1 5.01 14.73 -19.89
CA ASN A 1 5.98 15.54 -19.12
C ASN A 1 6.68 14.61 -18.12
N ARG A 2 7.97 14.34 -18.33
CA ARG A 2 8.75 13.36 -17.53
C ARG A 2 8.69 13.65 -16.02
N ASP A 3 8.66 14.91 -15.63
CA ASP A 3 8.62 15.31 -14.22
C ASP A 3 7.25 15.02 -13.59
N TRP A 4 6.16 15.23 -14.33
CA TRP A 4 4.82 14.89 -13.91
C TRP A 4 4.61 13.37 -13.76
N ASP A 5 5.19 12.60 -14.68
CA ASP A 5 5.16 11.14 -14.62
C ASP A 5 5.92 10.59 -13.41
N LEU A 6 7.10 11.18 -13.09
CA LEU A 6 7.86 10.83 -11.88
C LEU A 6 7.12 11.21 -10.61
N PHE A 7 6.45 12.37 -10.59
CA PHE A 7 5.63 12.79 -9.46
C PHE A 7 4.47 11.81 -9.21
N LEU A 8 3.71 11.45 -10.23
CA LEU A 8 2.59 10.49 -10.11
C LEU A 8 3.06 9.11 -9.69
N LEU A 9 4.20 8.65 -10.20
CA LEU A 9 4.77 7.37 -9.80
C LEU A 9 5.22 7.38 -8.33
N SER A 10 5.90 8.44 -7.91
CA SER A 10 6.33 8.61 -6.51
C SER A 10 5.14 8.72 -5.57
N ALA A 11 4.11 9.48 -5.95
CA ALA A 11 2.86 9.56 -5.19
C ALA A 11 2.16 8.19 -5.10
N GLY A 12 2.12 7.43 -6.21
CA GLY A 12 1.54 6.09 -6.24
C GLY A 12 2.29 5.07 -5.37
N CYS A 13 3.60 5.23 -5.23
CA CYS A 13 4.38 4.41 -4.29
C CYS A 13 4.16 4.84 -2.82
N ALA A 14 3.92 6.12 -2.57
CA ALA A 14 3.73 6.67 -1.22
C ALA A 14 2.30 6.48 -0.69
N ILE A 15 1.29 6.59 -1.56
CA ILE A 15 -0.13 6.47 -1.18
C ILE A 15 -0.51 4.99 -1.13
N GLY A 16 -0.54 4.46 0.08
CA GLY A 16 -1.01 3.10 0.34
C GLY A 16 -2.42 3.07 0.95
N ILE A 17 -2.94 1.88 1.14
CA ILE A 17 -4.24 1.63 1.80
C ILE A 17 -4.30 2.29 3.17
N GLY A 18 -3.18 2.32 3.90
CA GLY A 18 -3.07 2.96 5.20
C GLY A 18 -3.42 4.45 5.17
N ASN A 19 -2.99 5.17 4.15
CA ASN A 19 -3.20 6.60 4.01
C ASN A 19 -4.66 6.94 3.70
N VAL A 20 -5.32 6.12 2.89
CA VAL A 20 -6.70 6.38 2.44
C VAL A 20 -7.73 5.88 3.44
N TRP A 21 -7.47 4.77 4.13
CA TRP A 21 -8.42 4.12 5.03
C TRP A 21 -8.09 4.33 6.50
N ARG A 22 -6.89 3.92 6.94
CA ARG A 22 -6.56 3.88 8.38
C ARG A 22 -6.20 5.24 8.94
N PHE A 23 -5.46 6.06 8.20
CA PHE A 23 -5.00 7.36 8.68
C PHE A 23 -6.17 8.32 8.97
N PRO A 24 -7.15 8.54 8.07
CA PRO A 24 -8.30 9.40 8.37
C PRO A 24 -9.12 8.92 9.57
N TYR A 25 -9.29 7.61 9.70
CA TYR A 25 -9.98 7.02 10.86
C TYR A 25 -9.26 7.33 12.18
N ILE A 26 -7.93 7.18 12.22
CA ILE A 26 -7.13 7.48 13.40
C ILE A 26 -7.17 8.98 13.70
N VAL A 27 -7.02 9.84 12.71
CA VAL A 27 -7.12 11.30 12.88
C VAL A 27 -8.44 11.68 13.52
N GLY A 28 -9.56 11.12 13.04
CA GLY A 28 -10.88 11.39 13.60
C GLY A 28 -11.05 10.95 15.06
N ASN A 29 -10.43 9.85 15.47
CA ASN A 29 -10.57 9.30 16.81
C ASN A 29 -9.59 9.89 17.85
N TYR A 30 -8.44 10.40 17.42
CA TYR A 30 -7.33 10.77 18.32
C TYR A 30 -6.96 12.25 18.26
N GLY A 31 -7.93 13.14 18.17
CA GLY A 31 -7.73 14.59 18.36
C GLY A 31 -7.57 15.40 17.07
N GLY A 32 -7.90 14.84 15.91
CA GLY A 32 -8.01 15.61 14.66
C GLY A 32 -6.71 16.30 14.27
N GLY A 33 -6.75 17.63 14.17
CA GLY A 33 -5.61 18.44 13.74
C GLY A 33 -4.38 18.36 14.64
N ILE A 34 -4.55 18.17 15.94
CA ILE A 34 -3.44 18.02 16.89
C ILE A 34 -2.67 16.74 16.59
N PHE A 35 -3.38 15.64 16.34
CA PHE A 35 -2.74 14.37 15.93
C PHE A 35 -1.93 14.55 14.63
N VAL A 36 -2.46 15.29 13.66
CA VAL A 36 -1.75 15.55 12.39
C VAL A 36 -0.47 16.35 12.63
N LEU A 37 -0.48 17.35 13.52
CA LEU A 37 0.73 18.10 13.88
C LEU A 37 1.81 17.22 14.51
N PHE A 38 1.45 16.36 15.46
CA PHE A 38 2.39 15.39 16.03
C PHE A 38 2.91 14.42 14.98
N TYR A 39 2.04 13.94 14.11
CA TYR A 39 2.44 13.05 12.99
C TYR A 39 3.47 13.74 12.09
N LEU A 40 3.24 14.98 11.67
CA LEU A 40 4.17 15.74 10.83
C LEU A 40 5.50 16.00 11.54
N PHE A 41 5.47 16.31 12.85
CA PHE A 41 6.69 16.47 13.65
C PHE A 41 7.55 15.19 13.63
N PHE A 42 6.95 14.03 13.94
CA PHE A 42 7.68 12.76 13.93
C PHE A 42 8.08 12.33 12.51
N LEU A 43 7.27 12.63 11.50
CA LEU A 43 7.62 12.39 10.11
C LEU A 43 8.88 13.17 9.71
N ALA A 44 8.99 14.45 10.13
CA ALA A 44 10.18 15.25 9.86
C ALA A 44 11.38 14.74 10.66
N LEU A 45 11.19 14.44 11.94
CA LEU A 45 12.28 14.05 12.85
C LEU A 45 12.87 12.66 12.52
N ILE A 46 12.03 11.70 12.17
CA ILE A 46 12.44 10.31 11.96
C ILE A 46 12.36 9.96 10.47
N GLY A 47 11.29 10.35 9.79
CA GLY A 47 11.02 9.95 8.41
C GLY A 47 12.07 10.49 7.43
N ILE A 48 12.44 11.77 7.53
CA ILE A 48 13.43 12.37 6.63
C ILE A 48 14.81 11.70 6.76
N PRO A 49 15.39 11.52 7.97
CA PRO A 49 16.65 10.81 8.12
C PRO A 49 16.62 9.37 7.58
N VAL A 50 15.57 8.61 7.89
CA VAL A 50 15.41 7.23 7.40
C VAL A 50 15.35 7.18 5.88
N LEU A 51 14.51 8.01 5.25
CA LEU A 51 14.42 8.10 3.79
C LEU A 51 15.76 8.49 3.15
N THR A 52 16.49 9.41 3.77
CA THR A 52 17.81 9.83 3.27
C THR A 52 18.79 8.67 3.27
N ILE A 53 18.79 7.85 4.34
CA ILE A 53 19.63 6.65 4.44
C ILE A 53 19.22 5.62 3.39
N GLU A 54 17.93 5.33 3.24
CA GLU A 54 17.42 4.37 2.26
C GLU A 54 17.77 4.77 0.82
N PHE A 55 17.57 6.04 0.46
CA PHE A 55 17.94 6.55 -0.86
C PHE A 55 19.45 6.51 -1.10
N SER A 56 20.25 6.78 -0.08
CA SER A 56 21.72 6.71 -0.18
C SER A 56 22.18 5.28 -0.45
N ILE A 57 21.63 4.30 0.27
CA ILE A 57 21.91 2.87 0.08
C ILE A 57 21.43 2.41 -1.31
N GLY A 58 20.23 2.77 -1.69
CA GLY A 58 19.67 2.43 -3.00
C GLY A 58 20.49 3.00 -4.17
N ARG A 59 20.91 4.26 -4.03
CA ARG A 59 21.75 4.94 -5.05
C ARG A 59 23.16 4.36 -5.13
N ALA A 60 23.76 4.03 -3.98
CA ALA A 60 25.12 3.49 -3.93
C ALA A 60 25.18 2.05 -4.47
N SER A 61 24.21 1.20 -4.12
CA SER A 61 24.21 -0.21 -4.51
C SER A 61 23.63 -0.45 -5.91
N GLN A 62 22.63 0.34 -6.32
CA GLN A 62 21.81 0.12 -7.54
C GLN A 62 21.25 -1.31 -7.65
N LYS A 63 21.06 -1.98 -6.51
CA LYS A 63 20.58 -3.36 -6.41
C LYS A 63 19.34 -3.43 -5.53
N SER A 64 18.68 -4.58 -5.56
CA SER A 64 17.56 -4.84 -4.64
C SER A 64 18.03 -4.83 -3.19
N THR A 65 17.14 -4.53 -2.26
CA THR A 65 17.43 -4.51 -0.81
C THR A 65 18.14 -5.78 -0.34
N ALA A 66 17.81 -6.94 -0.93
CA ALA A 66 18.46 -8.22 -0.62
C ALA A 66 19.96 -8.24 -0.91
N LYS A 67 20.41 -7.54 -1.94
CA LYS A 67 21.81 -7.51 -2.37
C LYS A 67 22.54 -6.22 -1.99
N ALA A 68 21.82 -5.15 -1.70
CA ALA A 68 22.38 -3.83 -1.41
C ALA A 68 23.32 -3.89 -0.20
N TYR A 69 22.86 -4.51 0.87
CA TYR A 69 23.68 -4.63 2.10
C TYR A 69 24.87 -5.54 1.93
N GLN A 70 24.77 -6.62 1.13
CA GLN A 70 25.90 -7.50 0.83
C GLN A 70 26.99 -6.79 0.02
N GLU A 71 26.59 -5.89 -0.88
CA GLU A 71 27.52 -5.15 -1.74
C GLU A 71 28.26 -4.03 -0.99
N LEU A 72 27.54 -3.35 -0.08
CA LEU A 72 28.06 -2.19 0.64
C LEU A 72 28.66 -2.54 2.00
N GLU A 73 28.61 -3.80 2.40
CA GLU A 73 29.04 -4.25 3.72
C GLU A 73 30.57 -4.13 3.88
N PRO A 74 31.07 -3.42 4.93
CA PRO A 74 32.48 -3.44 5.27
C PRO A 74 32.91 -4.84 5.71
N ARG A 75 34.15 -5.22 5.37
CA ARG A 75 34.70 -6.53 5.74
C ARG A 75 34.63 -6.76 7.26
N GLY A 76 34.09 -7.90 7.66
CA GLY A 76 34.00 -8.32 9.07
C GLY A 76 32.73 -7.85 9.79
N THR A 77 31.79 -7.18 9.11
CA THR A 77 30.48 -6.83 9.66
C THR A 77 29.42 -7.86 9.25
N LYS A 78 28.21 -7.76 9.82
CA LYS A 78 27.11 -8.70 9.57
C LYS A 78 25.86 -8.01 9.03
N TRP A 79 26.02 -6.93 8.29
CA TRP A 79 24.90 -6.16 7.74
C TRP A 79 24.08 -6.94 6.70
N HIS A 80 24.66 -7.94 6.05
CA HIS A 80 23.94 -8.87 5.17
C HIS A 80 22.74 -9.55 5.86
N LEU A 81 22.79 -9.74 7.19
CA LEU A 81 21.67 -10.30 7.95
C LEU A 81 20.43 -9.39 7.89
N HIS A 82 20.62 -8.08 7.82
CA HIS A 82 19.52 -7.12 7.68
C HIS A 82 18.69 -7.38 6.40
N SER A 83 19.32 -7.82 5.33
CA SER A 83 18.65 -8.19 4.08
C SER A 83 17.59 -9.28 4.31
N ASN A 84 17.90 -10.29 5.12
CA ASN A 84 16.97 -11.38 5.42
C ASN A 84 15.76 -10.89 6.24
N PHE A 85 16.00 -10.01 7.23
CA PHE A 85 14.92 -9.39 8.01
C PHE A 85 14.05 -8.49 7.13
N ALA A 86 14.65 -7.71 6.24
CA ALA A 86 13.90 -6.86 5.31
C ALA A 86 13.02 -7.70 4.35
N ILE A 87 13.54 -8.81 3.83
CA ILE A 87 12.76 -9.73 3.00
C ILE A 87 11.60 -10.34 3.79
N ALA A 88 11.86 -10.86 5.00
CA ALA A 88 10.81 -11.42 5.86
C ALA A 88 9.73 -10.38 6.18
N GLY A 89 10.12 -9.14 6.51
CA GLY A 89 9.20 -8.04 6.73
C GLY A 89 8.32 -7.74 5.51
N ASN A 90 8.89 -7.75 4.31
CA ASN A 90 8.13 -7.57 3.08
C ASN A 90 7.12 -8.70 2.82
N TYR A 91 7.45 -9.95 3.13
CA TYR A 91 6.50 -11.06 3.04
C TYR A 91 5.34 -10.91 4.02
N ILE A 92 5.61 -10.56 5.27
CA ILE A 92 4.58 -10.31 6.29
C ILE A 92 3.66 -9.15 5.85
N LEU A 93 4.27 -8.08 5.33
CA LEU A 93 3.53 -6.94 4.81
C LEU A 93 2.64 -7.34 3.63
N LEU A 94 3.15 -8.14 2.69
CA LEU A 94 2.39 -8.62 1.54
C LEU A 94 1.19 -9.49 1.98
N MET A 95 1.35 -10.35 2.97
CA MET A 95 0.25 -11.15 3.54
C MET A 95 -0.85 -10.26 4.11
N PHE A 96 -0.48 -9.20 4.83
CA PHE A 96 -1.44 -8.22 5.36
C PHE A 96 -2.15 -7.46 4.23
N TYR A 97 -1.41 -6.93 3.27
CA TYR A 97 -1.98 -6.16 2.18
C TYR A 97 -2.91 -6.99 1.29
N THR A 98 -2.54 -8.20 0.91
CA THR A 98 -3.41 -9.09 0.12
C THR A 98 -4.72 -9.39 0.86
N THR A 99 -4.67 -9.52 2.17
CA THR A 99 -5.87 -9.71 3.00
C THR A 99 -6.79 -8.49 2.95
N VAL A 100 -6.26 -7.28 3.09
CA VAL A 100 -7.06 -6.05 3.07
C VAL A 100 -7.59 -5.76 1.65
N VAL A 101 -6.76 -5.94 0.62
CA VAL A 101 -7.17 -5.72 -0.78
C VAL A 101 -8.32 -6.63 -1.19
N ARG A 102 -8.33 -7.92 -0.76
CA ARG A 102 -9.46 -8.81 -1.05
C ARG A 102 -10.77 -8.33 -0.43
N TRP A 103 -10.74 -7.77 0.80
CA TRP A 103 -11.93 -7.19 1.42
C TRP A 103 -12.42 -5.97 0.63
N MET A 104 -11.52 -5.09 0.24
CA MET A 104 -11.86 -3.92 -0.56
C MET A 104 -12.45 -4.32 -1.92
N LEU A 105 -11.88 -5.31 -2.58
CA LEU A 105 -12.36 -5.79 -3.87
C LEU A 105 -13.75 -6.44 -3.75
N TYR A 106 -13.98 -7.21 -2.70
CA TYR A 106 -15.31 -7.76 -2.40
C TYR A 106 -16.35 -6.67 -2.17
N TYR A 107 -16.02 -5.64 -1.37
CA TYR A 107 -16.92 -4.51 -1.13
C TYR A 107 -17.15 -3.71 -2.40
N PHE A 108 -16.13 -3.46 -3.19
CA PHE A 108 -16.27 -2.82 -4.50
C PHE A 108 -17.26 -3.57 -5.39
N TYR A 109 -17.12 -4.88 -5.49
CA TYR A 109 -18.06 -5.72 -6.22
C TYR A 109 -19.49 -5.60 -5.67
N LYS A 110 -19.67 -5.66 -4.35
CA LYS A 110 -20.97 -5.52 -3.70
C LYS A 110 -21.60 -4.15 -3.98
N PHE A 111 -20.83 -3.08 -3.95
CA PHE A 111 -21.30 -1.75 -4.33
C PHE A 111 -21.70 -1.68 -5.80
N ALA A 112 -20.88 -2.21 -6.69
CA ALA A 112 -21.14 -2.21 -8.13
C ALA A 112 -22.43 -2.95 -8.52
N VAL A 113 -22.76 -4.02 -7.79
CA VAL A 113 -23.99 -4.82 -8.01
C VAL A 113 -25.20 -4.26 -7.23
N GLY A 114 -25.03 -3.15 -6.51
CA GLY A 114 -26.11 -2.55 -5.71
C GLY A 114 -26.46 -3.33 -4.44
N GLY A 115 -25.58 -4.23 -3.98
CA GLY A 115 -25.83 -5.11 -2.83
C GLY A 115 -25.92 -4.42 -1.46
N PHE A 116 -25.74 -3.10 -1.42
CA PHE A 116 -25.90 -2.27 -0.22
C PHE A 116 -27.08 -1.30 -0.29
N VAL A 117 -27.82 -1.30 -1.39
CA VAL A 117 -28.97 -0.42 -1.56
C VAL A 117 -30.06 -0.79 -0.56
N GLY A 118 -30.46 0.17 0.28
CA GLY A 118 -31.51 -0.03 1.30
C GLY A 118 -31.06 -0.79 2.56
N LEU A 119 -29.77 -1.08 2.72
CA LEU A 119 -29.26 -1.70 3.94
C LEU A 119 -28.95 -0.66 5.01
N ASP A 120 -29.36 -0.96 6.25
CA ASP A 120 -28.97 -0.21 7.44
C ASP A 120 -27.52 -0.52 7.85
N THR A 121 -26.91 0.37 8.64
CA THR A 121 -25.52 0.27 9.13
C THR A 121 -25.24 -1.09 9.84
N ALA A 122 -26.22 -1.61 10.58
CA ALA A 122 -26.13 -2.90 11.23
C ALA A 122 -25.98 -4.05 10.22
N ASN A 123 -26.71 -4.01 9.12
CA ASN A 123 -26.67 -5.01 8.07
C ASN A 123 -25.38 -4.95 7.25
N VAL A 124 -24.81 -3.76 7.05
CA VAL A 124 -23.47 -3.61 6.43
C VAL A 124 -22.39 -4.26 7.29
N LYS A 125 -22.45 -4.07 8.63
CA LYS A 125 -21.54 -4.74 9.57
C LYS A 125 -21.69 -6.27 9.56
N ASN A 126 -22.91 -6.75 9.49
CA ASN A 126 -23.21 -8.19 9.36
C ASN A 126 -22.66 -8.77 8.04
N THR A 127 -22.68 -8.00 6.96
CA THR A 127 -22.08 -8.42 5.68
C THR A 127 -20.58 -8.69 5.83
N PHE A 128 -19.88 -7.88 6.61
CA PHE A 128 -18.46 -8.11 6.89
C PHE A 128 -18.23 -9.36 7.72
N ASN A 129 -19.02 -9.56 8.78
CA ASN A 129 -18.93 -10.75 9.61
C ASN A 129 -19.23 -12.03 8.81
N ASN A 130 -20.23 -11.99 7.93
CA ASN A 130 -20.56 -13.11 7.04
C ASN A 130 -19.45 -13.40 6.03
N LEU A 131 -18.78 -12.36 5.51
CA LEU A 131 -17.61 -12.53 4.66
C LEU A 131 -16.49 -13.26 5.43
N LEU A 132 -16.18 -12.83 6.65
CA LEU A 132 -15.15 -13.46 7.48
C LEU A 132 -15.49 -14.91 7.84
N ALA A 133 -16.79 -15.22 8.01
CA ALA A 133 -17.27 -16.57 8.31
C ALA A 133 -17.33 -17.49 7.07
N SER A 134 -17.09 -16.98 5.87
CA SER A 134 -17.17 -17.74 4.62
C SER A 134 -15.79 -18.00 4.00
N PRO A 135 -15.10 -19.11 4.34
CA PRO A 135 -13.75 -19.41 3.85
C PRO A 135 -13.67 -19.50 2.32
N ALA A 136 -14.70 -20.08 1.68
CA ALA A 136 -14.73 -20.24 0.23
C ALA A 136 -14.75 -18.89 -0.50
N THR A 137 -15.60 -17.96 -0.06
CA THR A 137 -15.68 -16.61 -0.60
C THR A 137 -14.37 -15.86 -0.38
N MET A 138 -13.80 -15.99 0.80
CA MET A 138 -12.51 -15.36 1.14
C MET A 138 -11.37 -15.90 0.28
N THR A 139 -11.31 -17.20 0.06
CA THR A 139 -10.29 -17.82 -0.82
C THR A 139 -10.46 -17.41 -2.27
N PHE A 140 -11.68 -17.39 -2.78
CA PHE A 140 -11.97 -16.94 -4.15
C PHE A 140 -11.47 -15.52 -4.40
N TRP A 141 -11.82 -14.55 -3.55
CA TRP A 141 -11.38 -13.16 -3.71
C TRP A 141 -9.88 -12.99 -3.50
N MET A 142 -9.26 -13.81 -2.66
CA MET A 142 -7.81 -13.83 -2.51
C MET A 142 -7.12 -14.30 -3.80
N LEU A 143 -7.62 -15.36 -4.43
CA LEU A 143 -7.10 -15.83 -5.71
C LEU A 143 -7.23 -14.76 -6.80
N VAL A 144 -8.37 -14.06 -6.85
CA VAL A 144 -8.56 -12.95 -7.81
C VAL A 144 -7.51 -11.86 -7.59
N VAL A 145 -7.28 -11.43 -6.35
CA VAL A 145 -6.26 -10.41 -6.03
C VAL A 145 -4.86 -10.87 -6.42
N VAL A 146 -4.52 -12.11 -6.10
CA VAL A 146 -3.20 -12.69 -6.42
C VAL A 146 -3.00 -12.76 -7.94
N VAL A 147 -3.98 -13.27 -8.68
CA VAL A 147 -3.91 -13.36 -10.15
C VAL A 147 -3.78 -11.98 -10.79
N LEU A 148 -4.57 -11.00 -10.33
CA LEU A 148 -4.47 -9.63 -10.83
C LEU A 148 -3.11 -9.00 -10.50
N GLY A 149 -2.64 -9.15 -9.27
CA GLY A 149 -1.35 -8.61 -8.84
C GLY A 149 -0.18 -9.21 -9.63
N PHE A 150 -0.10 -10.52 -9.72
CA PHE A 150 0.93 -11.20 -10.52
C PHE A 150 0.78 -10.92 -12.02
N GLY A 151 -0.45 -10.81 -12.53
CA GLY A 151 -0.71 -10.40 -13.89
C GLY A 151 -0.12 -9.03 -14.23
N VAL A 152 -0.34 -8.04 -13.36
CA VAL A 152 0.26 -6.70 -13.52
C VAL A 152 1.79 -6.76 -13.42
N CYS A 153 2.33 -7.49 -12.45
CA CYS A 153 3.77 -7.64 -12.27
C CYS A 153 4.44 -8.36 -13.46
N SER A 154 3.76 -9.32 -14.08
CA SER A 154 4.28 -10.05 -15.24
C SER A 154 4.48 -9.18 -16.50
N LEU A 155 3.73 -8.08 -16.61
CA LEU A 155 3.88 -7.10 -17.69
C LEU A 155 5.15 -6.23 -17.53
N GLY A 156 5.85 -6.37 -16.41
CA GLY A 156 7.05 -5.64 -16.07
C GLY A 156 6.78 -4.27 -15.43
N LEU A 157 7.84 -3.68 -14.86
CA LEU A 157 7.74 -2.48 -14.04
C LEU A 157 7.25 -1.27 -14.86
N GLN A 158 7.86 -1.04 -16.02
CA GLN A 158 7.57 0.15 -16.86
C GLN A 158 6.23 0.04 -17.61
N LYS A 159 5.93 -1.13 -18.19
CA LYS A 159 4.73 -1.31 -19.01
C LYS A 159 3.49 -1.67 -18.20
N GLY A 160 3.66 -2.39 -17.10
CA GLY A 160 2.57 -2.84 -16.24
C GLY A 160 2.34 -1.90 -15.07
N VAL A 161 3.21 -1.97 -14.07
CA VAL A 161 3.00 -1.28 -12.80
C VAL A 161 2.94 0.24 -12.97
N GLU A 162 3.90 0.85 -13.68
CA GLU A 162 3.95 2.30 -13.87
C GLU A 162 2.73 2.84 -14.60
N LYS A 163 2.30 2.20 -15.69
CA LYS A 163 1.15 2.65 -16.48
C LYS A 163 -0.15 2.55 -15.68
N ILE A 164 -0.35 1.44 -14.99
CA ILE A 164 -1.55 1.23 -14.17
C ILE A 164 -1.57 2.21 -13.00
N THR A 165 -0.44 2.40 -12.31
CA THR A 165 -0.31 3.35 -11.21
C THR A 165 -0.66 4.77 -11.64
N LYS A 166 -0.17 5.23 -12.78
CA LYS A 166 -0.50 6.57 -13.31
C LYS A 166 -2.00 6.75 -13.53
N VAL A 167 -2.65 5.77 -14.16
CA VAL A 167 -4.10 5.81 -14.41
C VAL A 167 -4.87 5.83 -13.10
N MET A 168 -4.52 4.94 -12.17
CA MET A 168 -5.20 4.83 -10.88
C MET A 168 -5.01 6.09 -10.00
N MET A 169 -3.79 6.67 -9.99
CA MET A 169 -3.52 7.89 -9.23
C MET A 169 -4.24 9.10 -9.79
N THR A 170 -4.33 9.22 -11.12
CA THR A 170 -5.11 10.29 -11.76
C THR A 170 -6.61 10.13 -11.46
N ALA A 171 -7.13 8.91 -11.52
CA ALA A 171 -8.51 8.61 -11.16
C ALA A 171 -8.80 8.92 -9.67
N LEU A 172 -7.89 8.54 -8.77
CA LEU A 172 -8.00 8.83 -7.34
C LEU A 172 -8.02 10.34 -7.07
N LEU A 173 -7.13 11.10 -7.71
CA LEU A 173 -7.10 12.56 -7.60
C LEU A 173 -8.43 13.18 -8.08
N GLY A 174 -8.94 12.72 -9.23
CA GLY A 174 -10.23 13.15 -9.74
C GLY A 174 -11.38 12.84 -8.77
N LEU A 175 -11.41 11.65 -8.19
CA LEU A 175 -12.41 11.28 -7.18
C LEU A 175 -12.33 12.15 -5.93
N ILE A 176 -11.15 12.45 -5.44
CA ILE A 176 -10.96 13.33 -4.27
C ILE A 176 -11.51 14.74 -4.57
N ILE A 177 -11.22 15.29 -5.75
CA ILE A 177 -11.71 16.62 -6.14
C ILE A 177 -13.26 16.64 -6.27
N ILE A 178 -13.86 15.55 -6.74
CA ILE A 178 -15.33 15.46 -6.88
C ILE A 178 -16.02 15.31 -5.52
N LEU A 179 -15.36 14.66 -4.55
CA LEU A 179 -15.91 14.37 -3.22
C LEU A 179 -15.63 15.48 -2.19
N ALA A 180 -14.70 16.39 -2.48
CA ALA A 180 -14.37 17.54 -1.63
C ALA A 180 -15.32 18.71 -1.84
#